data_803f2756815efa338bfdb474167e6e4c
#
_entry.id   803f2756815efa338bfdb474167e6e4c
#
_cell.length_a   1.000
_cell.length_b   1.000
_cell.length_c   1.000
_cell.angle_alpha   90.00
_cell.angle_beta   90.00
_cell.angle_gamma   90.00
#
_symmetry.space_group_name_H-M   'P 1'
#
loop_
_entity.id
_entity.type
_entity.pdbx_description
1 polymer ?
#
loop_
_entity_poly.entity_id
_entity_poly.type
_entity_poly.pdbx_seq_one_letter_code
_entity_poly.pdbx_strand_id
1 'polypeptide(L)'
;VVFDFDCTLAGRVQAGVEILNILAEEFGFQKLPPEDLAHARDLSTRGLMRQLGIPRMKLHRISKRGTEEMSKRMTDIQPFHDILVIVRQLHAAGFRLGILTSNSEPNVTAFLQQYDLQLFDFIKSSSKLLGKGSVIRKMLKEFQLKPSDVLFVGDEMRDVEAAQETGIHMAAVTWGYNSHASIQ
;
A
#
# COMPACT_ATOMS: atom_id res chain seq x y z
N VAL A 1 15.78 -0.86 4.33
CA VAL A 1 14.73 -1.12 3.33
C VAL A 1 13.39 -0.67 3.90
N VAL A 2 12.58 0.02 3.12
CA VAL A 2 11.25 0.49 3.53
C VAL A 2 10.21 -0.16 2.62
N PHE A 3 9.18 -0.74 3.20
CA PHE A 3 8.12 -1.43 2.47
C PHE A 3 6.82 -0.63 2.49
N ASP A 4 6.08 -0.63 1.39
CA ASP A 4 4.63 -0.46 1.50
C ASP A 4 4.02 -1.68 2.19
N PHE A 5 2.83 -1.53 2.72
CA PHE A 5 2.16 -2.60 3.43
C PHE A 5 1.09 -3.27 2.57
N ASP A 6 0.13 -2.49 2.11
CA ASP A 6 -1.03 -2.97 1.39
C ASP A 6 -0.64 -3.43 -0.02
N CYS A 7 -0.96 -4.66 -0.37
CA CYS A 7 -0.61 -5.29 -1.64
C CYS A 7 0.91 -5.45 -1.91
N THR A 8 1.76 -5.09 -0.95
CA THR A 8 3.21 -5.35 -0.98
C THR A 8 3.59 -6.45 0.02
N LEU A 9 3.31 -6.27 1.31
CA LEU A 9 3.47 -7.28 2.36
C LEU A 9 2.19 -8.10 2.55
N ALA A 10 1.04 -7.43 2.62
CA ALA A 10 -0.27 -7.99 2.89
C ALA A 10 -1.07 -8.19 1.58
N GLY A 11 -1.46 -9.44 1.29
CA GLY A 11 -2.18 -9.83 0.08
C GLY A 11 -3.67 -9.48 0.16
N ARG A 12 -4.04 -8.23 -0.10
CA ARG A 12 -5.41 -7.75 0.07
C ARG A 12 -6.11 -7.23 -1.20
N VAL A 13 -5.60 -7.54 -2.39
CA VAL A 13 -6.22 -7.12 -3.65
C VAL A 13 -7.67 -7.57 -3.73
N GLN A 14 -7.93 -8.85 -3.46
CA GLN A 14 -9.27 -9.43 -3.51
C GLN A 14 -10.21 -8.75 -2.49
N ALA A 15 -9.78 -8.63 -1.23
CA ALA A 15 -10.55 -7.94 -0.20
C ALA A 15 -10.82 -6.48 -0.57
N GLY A 16 -9.85 -5.80 -1.21
CA GLY A 16 -10.02 -4.43 -1.70
C GLY A 16 -11.10 -4.30 -2.76
N VAL A 17 -11.16 -5.23 -3.72
CA VAL A 17 -12.21 -5.28 -4.76
C VAL A 17 -13.59 -5.54 -4.16
N GLU A 18 -13.69 -6.48 -3.23
CA GLU A 18 -14.95 -6.77 -2.54
C GLU A 18 -15.47 -5.55 -1.77
N ILE A 19 -14.59 -4.88 -1.01
CA ILE A 19 -14.94 -3.66 -0.30
C ILE A 19 -15.35 -2.55 -1.27
N LEU A 20 -14.60 -2.37 -2.36
CA LEU A 20 -14.94 -1.37 -3.39
C LEU A 20 -16.36 -1.60 -3.93
N ASN A 21 -16.73 -2.87 -4.17
CA ASN A 21 -18.06 -3.24 -4.68
C ASN A 21 -19.18 -3.07 -3.63
N ILE A 22 -18.90 -3.27 -2.35
CA ILE A 22 -19.83 -2.93 -1.26
C ILE A 22 -20.06 -1.40 -1.21
N LEU A 23 -18.98 -0.63 -1.32
CA LEU A 23 -19.06 0.82 -1.33
C LEU A 23 -19.76 1.37 -2.58
N ALA A 24 -19.63 0.68 -3.72
CA ALA A 24 -20.32 1.02 -4.95
C ALA A 24 -21.85 0.97 -4.75
N GLU A 25 -22.36 -0.06 -4.09
CA GLU A 25 -23.78 -0.17 -3.73
C GLU A 25 -24.20 0.91 -2.74
N GLU A 26 -23.41 1.13 -1.69
CA GLU A 26 -23.75 2.08 -0.61
C GLU A 26 -23.74 3.54 -1.10
N PHE A 27 -22.80 3.91 -1.98
CA PHE A 27 -22.58 5.30 -2.39
C PHE A 27 -23.05 5.63 -3.81
N GLY A 28 -23.51 4.63 -4.58
CA GLY A 28 -24.12 4.81 -5.89
C GLY A 28 -23.11 5.10 -7.00
N PHE A 29 -22.01 4.34 -7.08
CA PHE A 29 -21.08 4.37 -8.20
C PHE A 29 -20.93 2.97 -8.84
N GLN A 30 -20.19 2.84 -9.94
CA GLN A 30 -20.09 1.57 -10.67
C GLN A 30 -19.24 0.54 -9.90
N LYS A 31 -19.69 -0.72 -9.90
CA LYS A 31 -18.89 -1.84 -9.40
C LYS A 31 -17.72 -2.12 -10.35
N LEU A 32 -16.69 -2.72 -9.80
CA LEU A 32 -15.60 -3.31 -10.56
C LEU A 32 -15.87 -4.81 -10.70
N PRO A 33 -16.31 -5.28 -11.88
CA PRO A 33 -16.53 -6.70 -12.10
C PRO A 33 -15.19 -7.43 -12.23
N PRO A 34 -15.15 -8.77 -11.97
CA PRO A 34 -13.90 -9.54 -12.00
C PRO A 34 -13.16 -9.48 -13.34
N GLU A 35 -13.89 -9.44 -14.46
CA GLU A 35 -13.36 -9.34 -15.81
C GLU A 35 -12.59 -8.04 -16.07
N ASP A 36 -12.95 -6.95 -15.39
CA ASP A 36 -12.30 -5.64 -15.54
C ASP A 36 -11.11 -5.44 -14.60
N LEU A 37 -10.85 -6.40 -13.70
CA LEU A 37 -9.77 -6.27 -12.71
C LEU A 37 -8.40 -6.11 -13.37
N ALA A 38 -8.12 -6.86 -14.44
CA ALA A 38 -6.86 -6.78 -15.17
C ALA A 38 -6.64 -5.36 -15.70
N HIS A 39 -7.66 -4.79 -16.37
CA HIS A 39 -7.61 -3.42 -16.88
C HIS A 39 -7.53 -2.38 -15.75
N ALA A 40 -8.27 -2.59 -14.66
CA ALA A 40 -8.22 -1.69 -13.50
C ALA A 40 -6.81 -1.57 -12.90
N ARG A 41 -6.02 -2.64 -12.95
CA ARG A 41 -4.62 -2.67 -12.49
C ARG A 41 -3.66 -1.85 -13.37
N ASP A 42 -4.05 -1.53 -14.60
CA ASP A 42 -3.29 -0.65 -15.48
C ASP A 42 -3.57 0.84 -15.24
N LEU A 43 -4.58 1.15 -14.43
CA LEU A 43 -4.99 2.52 -14.17
C LEU A 43 -4.34 3.06 -12.89
N SER A 44 -4.03 4.35 -12.92
CA SER A 44 -3.77 5.06 -11.67
C SER A 44 -5.02 5.08 -10.78
N THR A 45 -4.86 5.25 -9.48
CA THR A 45 -5.99 5.39 -8.53
C THR A 45 -6.99 6.45 -8.98
N ARG A 46 -6.51 7.59 -9.55
CA ARG A 46 -7.38 8.64 -10.08
C ARG A 46 -8.10 8.21 -11.36
N GLY A 47 -7.45 7.41 -12.19
CA GLY A 47 -8.03 6.83 -13.41
C GLY A 47 -9.18 5.90 -13.05
N LEU A 48 -8.95 4.95 -12.14
CA LEU A 48 -9.97 4.03 -11.65
C LEU A 48 -11.16 4.76 -11.01
N MET A 49 -10.90 5.75 -10.14
CA MET A 49 -11.97 6.55 -9.55
C MET A 49 -12.85 7.24 -10.60
N ARG A 50 -12.24 7.73 -11.67
CA ARG A 50 -12.97 8.38 -12.78
C ARG A 50 -13.79 7.36 -13.56
N GLN A 51 -13.20 6.21 -13.89
CA GLN A 51 -13.86 5.13 -14.63
C GLN A 51 -15.10 4.63 -13.89
N LEU A 52 -15.00 4.41 -12.58
CA LEU A 52 -16.10 3.92 -11.76
C LEU A 52 -17.12 5.03 -11.38
N GLY A 53 -16.86 6.27 -11.77
CA GLY A 53 -17.75 7.38 -11.46
C GLY A 53 -17.81 7.72 -9.96
N ILE A 54 -16.72 7.52 -9.22
CA ILE A 54 -16.68 7.78 -7.77
C ILE A 54 -16.83 9.28 -7.50
N PRO A 55 -17.89 9.70 -6.76
CA PRO A 55 -18.19 11.12 -6.52
C PRO A 55 -17.12 11.77 -5.65
N ARG A 56 -16.42 12.77 -6.18
CA ARG A 56 -15.35 13.47 -5.46
C ARG A 56 -15.80 14.04 -4.10
N MET A 57 -17.01 14.56 -4.02
CA MET A 57 -17.56 15.11 -2.78
C MET A 57 -17.77 14.05 -1.69
N LYS A 58 -17.91 12.78 -2.06
CA LYS A 58 -18.10 11.66 -1.12
C LYS A 58 -16.78 10.95 -0.77
N LEU A 59 -15.65 11.31 -1.37
CA LEU A 59 -14.36 10.58 -1.22
C LEU A 59 -13.94 10.39 0.23
N HIS A 60 -14.11 11.41 1.07
CA HIS A 60 -13.77 11.30 2.49
C HIS A 60 -14.60 10.22 3.19
N ARG A 61 -15.91 10.21 2.95
CA ARG A 61 -16.85 9.22 3.54
C ARG A 61 -16.56 7.82 3.01
N ILE A 62 -16.36 7.68 1.68
CA ILE A 62 -16.02 6.42 1.02
C ILE A 62 -14.69 5.88 1.60
N SER A 63 -13.67 6.73 1.71
CA SER A 63 -12.37 6.34 2.27
C SER A 63 -12.48 5.88 3.73
N LYS A 64 -13.21 6.63 4.57
CA LYS A 64 -13.45 6.27 5.98
C LYS A 64 -14.15 4.92 6.07
N ARG A 65 -15.25 4.76 5.33
CA ARG A 65 -16.05 3.53 5.32
C ARG A 65 -15.26 2.33 4.80
N GLY A 66 -14.44 2.54 3.75
CA GLY A 66 -13.54 1.50 3.24
C GLY A 66 -12.48 1.06 4.27
N THR A 67 -11.94 2.01 5.03
CA THR A 67 -11.00 1.69 6.12
C THR A 67 -11.67 0.87 7.22
N GLU A 68 -12.90 1.21 7.61
CA GLU A 68 -13.68 0.46 8.59
C GLU A 68 -13.95 -0.98 8.13
N GLU A 69 -14.35 -1.17 6.85
CA GLU A 69 -14.57 -2.51 6.29
C GLU A 69 -13.28 -3.32 6.20
N MET A 70 -12.17 -2.68 5.82
CA MET A 70 -10.87 -3.35 5.78
C MET A 70 -10.41 -3.78 7.18
N SER A 71 -10.61 -2.94 8.19
CA SER A 71 -10.23 -3.27 9.57
C SER A 71 -10.93 -4.53 10.09
N LYS A 72 -12.17 -4.76 9.69
CA LYS A 72 -12.93 -5.97 10.06
C LYS A 72 -12.36 -7.26 9.45
N ARG A 73 -11.60 -7.14 8.37
CA ARG A 73 -11.04 -8.26 7.60
C ARG A 73 -9.54 -8.45 7.79
N MET A 74 -8.91 -7.65 8.66
CA MET A 74 -7.45 -7.70 8.83
C MET A 74 -6.95 -9.07 9.29
N THR A 75 -7.72 -9.80 10.07
CA THR A 75 -7.39 -11.16 10.54
C THR A 75 -7.38 -12.22 9.43
N ASP A 76 -8.10 -11.97 8.34
CA ASP A 76 -8.23 -12.90 7.21
C ASP A 76 -7.19 -12.64 6.12
N ILE A 77 -6.48 -11.51 6.21
CA ILE A 77 -5.49 -11.11 5.23
C ILE A 77 -4.21 -11.93 5.43
N GLN A 78 -3.79 -12.59 4.35
CA GLN A 78 -2.57 -13.37 4.33
C GLN A 78 -1.40 -12.55 3.77
N PRO A 79 -0.15 -12.78 4.22
CA PRO A 79 1.02 -12.24 3.56
C PRO A 79 1.18 -12.85 2.17
N PHE A 80 1.83 -12.12 1.27
CA PHE A 80 2.24 -12.72 0.00
C PHE A 80 3.24 -13.85 0.24
N HIS A 81 3.20 -14.84 -0.67
CA HIS A 81 4.10 -15.98 -0.61
C HIS A 81 5.57 -15.50 -0.56
N ASP A 82 6.37 -16.15 0.25
CA ASP A 82 7.81 -15.86 0.45
C ASP A 82 8.16 -14.50 1.07
N ILE A 83 7.24 -13.54 1.19
CA ILE A 83 7.57 -12.22 1.76
C ILE A 83 8.06 -12.33 3.21
N LEU A 84 7.52 -13.28 3.98
CA LEU A 84 7.96 -13.55 5.34
C LEU A 84 9.42 -13.98 5.39
N VAL A 85 9.83 -14.82 4.43
CA VAL A 85 11.22 -15.32 4.32
C VAL A 85 12.13 -14.15 3.95
N ILE A 86 11.74 -13.34 2.96
CA ILE A 86 12.52 -12.19 2.49
C ILE A 86 12.74 -11.18 3.62
N VAL A 87 11.70 -10.84 4.37
CA VAL A 87 11.80 -9.88 5.49
C VAL A 87 12.75 -10.39 6.57
N ARG A 88 12.65 -11.69 6.94
CA ARG A 88 13.54 -12.31 7.91
C ARG A 88 15.00 -12.35 7.42
N GLN A 89 15.23 -12.66 6.15
CA GLN A 89 16.58 -12.67 5.55
C GLN A 89 17.20 -11.27 5.54
N LEU A 90 16.45 -10.25 5.17
CA LEU A 90 16.92 -8.86 5.19
C LEU A 90 17.27 -8.42 6.61
N HIS A 91 16.41 -8.72 7.58
CA HIS A 91 16.67 -8.43 8.98
C HIS A 91 17.93 -9.16 9.48
N ALA A 92 18.07 -10.47 9.19
CA ALA A 92 19.26 -11.26 9.56
C ALA A 92 20.55 -10.76 8.89
N ALA A 93 20.44 -10.16 7.70
CA ALA A 93 21.56 -9.51 7.01
C ALA A 93 21.91 -8.11 7.58
N GLY A 94 21.22 -7.66 8.64
CA GLY A 94 21.51 -6.40 9.32
C GLY A 94 20.90 -5.16 8.67
N PHE A 95 19.97 -5.32 7.71
CA PHE A 95 19.26 -4.18 7.15
C PHE A 95 18.26 -3.63 8.18
N ARG A 96 18.21 -2.29 8.30
CA ARG A 96 17.10 -1.63 8.99
C ARG A 96 15.85 -1.72 8.14
N LEU A 97 14.74 -2.13 8.75
CA LEU A 97 13.47 -2.33 8.07
C LEU A 97 12.43 -1.31 8.56
N GLY A 98 11.65 -0.77 7.63
CA GLY A 98 10.56 0.14 7.95
C GLY A 98 9.32 -0.13 7.12
N ILE A 99 8.18 0.34 7.59
CA ILE A 99 6.92 0.32 6.84
C ILE A 99 6.46 1.76 6.64
N LEU A 100 6.09 2.09 5.39
CA LEU A 100 5.46 3.34 5.02
C LEU A 100 4.15 3.05 4.27
N THR A 101 3.04 3.30 4.91
CA THR A 101 1.72 2.87 4.42
C THR A 101 0.66 3.95 4.54
N SER A 102 -0.44 3.82 3.80
CA SER A 102 -1.67 4.59 4.01
C SER A 102 -2.64 3.91 5.01
N ASN A 103 -2.30 2.72 5.49
CA ASN A 103 -3.07 1.98 6.49
C ASN A 103 -2.82 2.55 7.89
N SER A 104 -3.65 2.19 8.86
CA SER A 104 -3.46 2.58 10.25
C SER A 104 -2.36 1.76 10.91
N GLU A 105 -1.58 2.37 11.78
CA GLU A 105 -0.53 1.68 12.54
C GLU A 105 -1.07 0.49 13.36
N PRO A 106 -2.24 0.58 14.04
CA PRO A 106 -2.81 -0.56 14.74
C PRO A 106 -3.09 -1.76 13.83
N ASN A 107 -3.60 -1.54 12.62
CA ASN A 107 -3.86 -2.63 11.67
C ASN A 107 -2.56 -3.31 11.23
N VAL A 108 -1.53 -2.52 10.91
CA VAL A 108 -0.21 -3.05 10.53
C VAL A 108 0.39 -3.84 11.69
N THR A 109 0.36 -3.30 12.90
CA THR A 109 0.90 -3.96 14.09
C THR A 109 0.20 -5.29 14.37
N ALA A 110 -1.13 -5.33 14.26
CA ALA A 110 -1.89 -6.57 14.44
C ALA A 110 -1.48 -7.64 13.41
N PHE A 111 -1.32 -7.26 12.13
CA PHE A 111 -0.84 -8.16 11.10
C PHE A 111 0.57 -8.67 11.39
N LEU A 112 1.51 -7.79 11.75
CA LEU A 112 2.88 -8.18 12.07
C LEU A 112 2.94 -9.14 13.27
N GLN A 113 2.10 -8.94 14.27
CA GLN A 113 1.98 -9.84 15.42
C GLN A 113 1.45 -11.23 15.01
N GLN A 114 0.42 -11.25 14.16
CA GLN A 114 -0.20 -12.50 13.70
C GLN A 114 0.79 -13.40 12.94
N TYR A 115 1.76 -12.80 12.22
CA TYR A 115 2.71 -13.55 11.39
C TYR A 115 4.15 -13.60 11.95
N ASP A 116 4.33 -13.19 13.20
CA ASP A 116 5.63 -13.15 13.87
C ASP A 116 6.69 -12.36 13.06
N LEU A 117 6.32 -11.12 12.72
CA LEU A 117 7.10 -10.20 11.89
C LEU A 117 7.44 -8.89 12.62
N GLN A 118 7.61 -8.90 13.94
CA GLN A 118 8.02 -7.73 14.71
C GLN A 118 9.51 -7.37 14.46
N LEU A 119 9.88 -7.31 13.20
CA LEU A 119 11.26 -7.09 12.72
C LEU A 119 11.49 -5.68 12.15
N PHE A 120 10.45 -4.84 12.19
CA PHE A 120 10.49 -3.49 11.63
C PHE A 120 10.85 -2.46 12.71
N ASP A 121 11.84 -1.62 12.42
CA ASP A 121 12.30 -0.55 13.32
C ASP A 121 11.27 0.57 13.46
N PHE A 122 10.43 0.78 12.44
CA PHE A 122 9.38 1.79 12.46
C PHE A 122 8.22 1.47 11.54
N ILE A 123 7.05 2.01 11.89
CA ILE A 123 5.87 2.07 11.04
C ILE A 123 5.50 3.54 10.90
N LYS A 124 5.41 4.04 9.66
CA LYS A 124 4.94 5.41 9.39
C LYS A 124 3.68 5.36 8.55
N SER A 125 2.60 5.84 9.13
CA SER A 125 1.34 6.02 8.41
C SER A 125 1.33 7.35 7.67
N SER A 126 1.07 7.32 6.37
CA SER A 126 0.88 8.52 5.55
C SER A 126 -0.59 8.82 5.41
N SER A 127 -1.03 10.03 5.77
CA SER A 127 -2.37 10.44 5.34
C SER A 127 -2.41 10.52 3.81
N LYS A 128 -3.53 10.08 3.20
CA LYS A 128 -3.75 10.17 1.74
C LYS A 128 -3.60 11.59 1.18
N LEU A 129 -3.67 12.62 2.04
CA LEU A 129 -3.59 14.04 1.69
C LEU A 129 -2.16 14.55 1.49
N LEU A 130 -1.17 14.00 2.20
CA LEU A 130 0.21 14.53 2.17
C LEU A 130 1.13 13.82 1.19
N GLY A 131 0.69 12.69 0.61
CA GLY A 131 1.50 11.86 -0.28
C GLY A 131 2.70 11.18 0.41
N LYS A 132 3.13 10.03 -0.11
CA LYS A 132 4.26 9.27 0.43
C LYS A 132 5.59 10.05 0.37
N GLY A 133 5.82 10.83 -0.68
CA GLY A 133 7.03 11.63 -0.84
C GLY A 133 7.30 12.59 0.33
N SER A 134 6.27 13.22 0.87
CA SER A 134 6.42 14.08 2.06
C SER A 134 6.86 13.30 3.29
N VAL A 135 6.33 12.09 3.50
CA VAL A 135 6.70 11.24 4.63
C VAL A 135 8.10 10.68 4.46
N ILE A 136 8.50 10.31 3.22
CA ILE A 136 9.86 9.88 2.89
C ILE A 136 10.86 11.01 3.24
N ARG A 137 10.62 12.24 2.81
CA ARG A 137 11.51 13.38 3.15
C ARG A 137 11.66 13.59 4.66
N LYS A 138 10.57 13.46 5.41
CA LYS A 138 10.62 13.53 6.88
C LYS A 138 11.43 12.39 7.49
N MET A 139 11.21 11.17 6.99
CA MET A 139 11.93 9.97 7.42
C MET A 139 13.44 10.11 7.16
N LEU A 140 13.85 10.53 5.95
CA LEU A 140 15.26 10.75 5.63
C LEU A 140 15.91 11.74 6.62
N LYS A 141 15.23 12.83 6.93
CA LYS A 141 15.71 13.83 7.89
C LYS A 141 15.78 13.28 9.32
N GLU A 142 14.74 12.58 9.77
CA GLU A 142 14.62 12.02 11.12
C GLU A 142 15.71 10.99 11.41
N PHE A 143 15.97 10.10 10.43
CA PHE A 143 16.98 9.05 10.59
C PHE A 143 18.36 9.43 10.01
N GLN A 144 18.54 10.68 9.57
CA GLN A 144 19.77 11.20 8.99
C GLN A 144 20.30 10.35 7.82
N LEU A 145 19.37 9.84 6.97
CA LEU A 145 19.69 9.00 5.82
C LEU A 145 19.83 9.83 4.55
N LYS A 146 20.74 9.42 3.67
CA LYS A 146 20.79 9.93 2.30
C LYS A 146 19.77 9.16 1.45
N PRO A 147 19.23 9.79 0.39
CA PRO A 147 18.34 9.06 -0.53
C PRO A 147 18.95 7.76 -1.07
N SER A 148 20.25 7.75 -1.37
CA SER A 148 20.99 6.57 -1.84
C SER A 148 21.03 5.40 -0.85
N ASP A 149 20.76 5.65 0.44
CA ASP A 149 20.81 4.62 1.48
C ASP A 149 19.47 3.89 1.64
N VAL A 150 18.44 4.32 0.90
CA VAL A 150 17.08 3.83 1.07
C VAL A 150 16.59 3.15 -0.20
N LEU A 151 16.15 1.89 -0.04
CA LEU A 151 15.36 1.16 -1.02
C LEU A 151 13.91 1.14 -0.54
N PHE A 152 12.99 1.66 -1.34
CA PHE A 152 11.57 1.55 -1.12
C PHE A 152 11.00 0.40 -1.96
N VAL A 153 10.19 -0.46 -1.35
CA VAL A 153 9.53 -1.60 -2.00
C VAL A 153 8.03 -1.35 -1.98
N GLY A 154 7.40 -1.29 -3.16
CA GLY A 154 5.97 -0.99 -3.27
C GLY A 154 5.37 -1.51 -4.57
N ASP A 155 4.06 -1.36 -4.72
CA ASP A 155 3.28 -1.98 -5.81
C ASP A 155 2.42 -0.99 -6.61
N GLU A 156 2.44 0.29 -6.25
CA GLU A 156 1.62 1.30 -6.91
C GLU A 156 2.45 2.34 -7.68
N MET A 157 1.89 2.88 -8.76
CA MET A 157 2.47 4.02 -9.52
C MET A 157 2.83 5.20 -8.61
N ARG A 158 2.01 5.49 -7.61
CA ARG A 158 2.28 6.57 -6.64
C ARG A 158 3.50 6.29 -5.74
N ASP A 159 3.93 5.04 -5.61
CA ASP A 159 5.15 4.66 -4.90
C ASP A 159 6.37 5.00 -5.75
N VAL A 160 6.29 4.70 -7.04
CA VAL A 160 7.31 5.09 -8.02
C VAL A 160 7.42 6.61 -8.09
N GLU A 161 6.31 7.34 -8.19
CA GLU A 161 6.29 8.81 -8.17
C GLU A 161 6.96 9.36 -6.90
N ALA A 162 6.63 8.80 -5.72
CA ALA A 162 7.20 9.23 -4.44
C ALA A 162 8.71 8.95 -4.35
N ALA A 163 9.17 7.82 -4.87
CA ALA A 163 10.59 7.49 -4.94
C ALA A 163 11.35 8.44 -5.87
N GLN A 164 10.81 8.73 -7.06
CA GLN A 164 11.38 9.68 -8.01
C GLN A 164 11.46 11.10 -7.42
N GLU A 165 10.39 11.59 -6.77
CA GLU A 165 10.37 12.90 -6.11
C GLU A 165 11.42 13.06 -5.02
N THR A 166 11.81 11.97 -4.38
CA THR A 166 12.69 11.99 -3.21
C THR A 166 14.10 11.50 -3.51
N GLY A 167 14.32 10.93 -4.70
CA GLY A 167 15.62 10.42 -5.15
C GLY A 167 16.05 9.13 -4.47
N ILE A 168 15.14 8.40 -3.80
CA ILE A 168 15.43 7.10 -3.21
C ILE A 168 15.35 6.00 -4.27
N HIS A 169 15.98 4.86 -4.00
CA HIS A 169 15.83 3.68 -4.86
C HIS A 169 14.44 3.07 -4.70
N MET A 170 13.93 2.49 -5.80
CA MET A 170 12.64 1.80 -5.83
C MET A 170 12.79 0.40 -6.40
N ALA A 171 12.14 -0.55 -5.74
CA ALA A 171 11.86 -1.88 -6.26
C ALA A 171 10.33 -2.04 -6.36
N ALA A 172 9.81 -2.08 -7.57
CA ALA A 172 8.39 -2.30 -7.81
C ALA A 172 8.08 -3.79 -7.80
N VAL A 173 7.10 -4.21 -6.98
CA VAL A 173 6.62 -5.59 -6.96
C VAL A 173 5.44 -5.74 -7.93
N THR A 174 5.39 -6.87 -8.64
CA THR A 174 4.42 -7.11 -9.72
C THR A 174 3.21 -7.93 -9.31
N TRP A 175 3.21 -8.46 -8.09
CA TRP A 175 2.06 -9.20 -7.54
C TRP A 175 0.99 -8.31 -6.92
N GLY A 176 1.28 -7.02 -6.71
CA GLY A 176 0.42 -6.07 -6.01
C GLY A 176 -0.74 -5.51 -6.83
N TYR A 177 -1.14 -4.27 -6.52
CA TYR A 177 -2.31 -3.62 -7.13
C TYR A 177 -2.08 -3.26 -8.60
N ASN A 178 -1.02 -2.52 -8.91
CA ASN A 178 -0.74 -2.15 -10.30
C ASN A 178 -0.09 -3.30 -11.08
N SER A 179 -0.35 -3.34 -12.39
CA SER A 179 0.27 -4.31 -13.28
C SER A 179 1.74 -3.96 -13.54
N HIS A 180 2.53 -4.95 -13.97
CA HIS A 180 3.92 -4.73 -14.39
C HIS A 180 4.03 -3.66 -15.49
N ALA A 181 3.11 -3.66 -16.45
CA ALA A 181 3.12 -2.70 -17.55
C ALA A 181 2.89 -1.25 -17.11
N SER A 182 2.18 -1.03 -16.01
CA SER A 182 1.85 0.32 -15.53
C SER A 182 2.87 0.92 -14.58
N ILE A 183 3.79 0.10 -14.02
CA ILE A 183 4.82 0.55 -13.08
C ILE A 183 6.24 0.59 -13.66
N GLN A 184 6.39 0.30 -14.97
CA GLN A 184 7.60 0.54 -15.74
C GLN A 184 7.72 2.01 -16.14
#